data_ff03acf0c358b8f07133b1132136dd41
#
_entry.id   ff03acf0c358b8f07133b1132136dd41
#
_cell.length_a   1.000
_cell.length_b   1.000
_cell.length_c   1.000
_cell.angle_alpha   90.00
_cell.angle_beta   90.00
_cell.angle_gamma   90.00
#
_symmetry.space_group_name_H-M   'P 1'
#
loop_
_entity.id
_entity.type
_entity.pdbx_description
1 polymer ?
#
loop_
_entity_poly.entity_id
_entity_poly.type
_entity_poly.pdbx_seq_one_letter_code
_entity_poly.pdbx_strand_id
1 'polypeptide(L)'
;MISSILWTMSAQSLTLILHLILAALYVPLLINLIQKHTGHETAALLLSGYILIAALLDVGEGLYRGEQLYIASPQIANDFQTYGALALSFLLTLSVVAFTWRDLRLWLGIGAFWILGFILILLNVFRFGYVIWANGNTAFTFDRLAPSWAMLGWLVFMLGSVFSVRSAYAHSRQPLLRNRLNYWTPVFLLIAINDVLIFSGLPVPGNPIRLLAIALGSFIVITHDPPDLVEVSRRVVTYIITTLVIGGFYVAGFTASQTAFKALPSYSPLLVGAGIALLVSFIFTPLLSLVRRWVNRWLNIREFHPSRTLHAYSEQISNILDMQR
;
A
#
# COMPACT_ATOMS: atom_id res chain seq x y z
N MET A 1 -0.48 -36.58 3.36
CA MET A 1 -1.16 -36.04 4.55
C MET A 1 -1.37 -34.52 4.49
N ILE A 2 -0.39 -33.68 4.13
CA ILE A 2 -0.57 -32.23 4.00
C ILE A 2 -1.49 -31.86 2.83
N SER A 3 -1.41 -32.58 1.69
CA SER A 3 -2.26 -32.34 0.52
C SER A 3 -3.74 -32.63 0.76
N SER A 4 -4.06 -33.63 1.59
CA SER A 4 -5.47 -33.95 1.91
C SER A 4 -6.12 -32.91 2.82
N ILE A 5 -5.37 -32.24 3.68
CA ILE A 5 -5.89 -31.19 4.57
C ILE A 5 -6.25 -29.93 3.78
N LEU A 6 -5.46 -29.57 2.77
CA LEU A 6 -5.72 -28.38 1.92
C LEU A 6 -6.98 -28.54 1.05
N TRP A 7 -7.35 -29.77 0.65
CA TRP A 7 -8.54 -30.03 -0.19
C TRP A 7 -9.86 -30.02 0.58
N THR A 8 -9.81 -30.09 1.92
CA THR A 8 -11.01 -30.05 2.78
C THR A 8 -11.29 -28.69 3.39
N MET A 9 -10.40 -27.72 3.20
CA MET A 9 -10.63 -26.36 3.69
C MET A 9 -11.69 -25.66 2.82
N SER A 10 -12.74 -25.15 3.46
CA SER A 10 -13.71 -24.29 2.78
C SER A 10 -13.00 -22.99 2.32
N ALA A 11 -13.50 -22.37 1.26
CA ALA A 11 -12.98 -21.07 0.78
C ALA A 11 -12.97 -20.02 1.90
N GLN A 12 -13.90 -20.09 2.83
CA GLN A 12 -14.03 -19.24 4.01
C GLN A 12 -12.88 -19.42 5.01
N SER A 13 -12.50 -20.68 5.29
CA SER A 13 -11.38 -20.98 6.16
C SER A 13 -10.06 -20.48 5.58
N LEU A 14 -9.89 -20.57 4.25
CA LEU A 14 -8.71 -20.06 3.56
C LEU A 14 -8.65 -18.52 3.66
N THR A 15 -9.77 -17.85 3.48
CA THR A 15 -9.87 -16.39 3.60
C THR A 15 -9.53 -15.93 5.01
N LEU A 16 -10.06 -16.59 6.04
CA LEU A 16 -9.73 -16.30 7.44
C LEU A 16 -8.22 -16.44 7.72
N ILE A 17 -7.63 -17.55 7.29
CA ILE A 17 -6.19 -17.79 7.48
C ILE A 17 -5.36 -16.70 6.77
N LEU A 18 -5.73 -16.31 5.56
CA LEU A 18 -5.03 -15.27 4.82
C LEU A 18 -5.07 -13.93 5.57
N HIS A 19 -6.24 -13.55 6.11
CA HIS A 19 -6.37 -12.32 6.92
C HIS A 19 -5.50 -12.39 8.18
N LEU A 20 -5.50 -13.52 8.88
CA LEU A 20 -4.70 -13.70 10.10
C LEU A 20 -3.19 -13.67 9.81
N ILE A 21 -2.75 -14.30 8.71
CA ILE A 21 -1.34 -14.27 8.30
C ILE A 21 -0.91 -12.82 7.96
N LEU A 22 -1.72 -12.11 7.18
CA LEU A 22 -1.41 -10.72 6.81
C LEU A 22 -1.48 -9.80 8.03
N ALA A 23 -2.45 -9.98 8.93
CA ALA A 23 -2.51 -9.24 10.18
C ALA A 23 -1.28 -9.50 11.08
N ALA A 24 -0.76 -10.73 11.11
CA ALA A 24 0.46 -11.06 11.85
C ALA A 24 1.70 -10.32 11.31
N LEU A 25 1.73 -9.97 10.03
CA LEU A 25 2.84 -9.20 9.44
C LEU A 25 2.89 -7.74 9.92
N TYR A 26 1.82 -7.20 10.49
CA TYR A 26 1.86 -5.88 11.13
C TYR A 26 2.69 -5.88 12.42
N VAL A 27 2.79 -7.03 13.12
CA VAL A 27 3.50 -7.14 14.41
C VAL A 27 4.99 -6.78 14.27
N PRO A 28 5.79 -7.38 13.35
CA PRO A 28 7.18 -7.01 13.20
C PRO A 28 7.37 -5.56 12.73
N LEU A 29 6.43 -5.00 11.94
CA LEU A 29 6.46 -3.59 11.56
C LEU A 29 6.28 -2.69 12.78
N LEU A 30 5.32 -3.01 13.64
CA LEU A 30 5.05 -2.28 14.88
C LEU A 30 6.26 -2.32 15.82
N ILE A 31 6.83 -3.51 16.05
CA ILE A 31 8.01 -3.66 16.91
C ILE A 31 9.20 -2.86 16.38
N ASN A 32 9.50 -2.97 15.08
CA ASN A 32 10.61 -2.22 14.47
C ASN A 32 10.41 -0.71 14.57
N LEU A 33 9.18 -0.23 14.37
CA LEU A 33 8.87 1.20 14.42
C LEU A 33 9.03 1.77 15.83
N ILE A 34 8.60 1.03 16.86
CA ILE A 34 8.74 1.42 18.26
C ILE A 34 10.21 1.40 18.70
N GLN A 35 11.00 0.42 18.23
CA GLN A 35 12.39 0.24 18.66
C GLN A 35 13.40 1.13 17.93
N LYS A 36 13.15 1.44 16.65
CA LYS A 36 14.15 2.04 15.74
C LYS A 36 13.77 3.42 15.20
N HIS A 37 12.91 4.17 15.89
CA HIS A 37 12.57 5.54 15.46
C HIS A 37 13.79 6.47 15.56
N THR A 38 14.16 7.06 14.45
CA THR A 38 15.32 7.97 14.35
C THR A 38 14.87 9.43 14.40
N GLY A 39 14.72 10.00 15.61
CA GLY A 39 14.42 11.43 15.80
C GLY A 39 13.00 11.89 15.40
N HIS A 40 12.13 10.96 15.00
CA HIS A 40 10.72 11.22 14.63
C HIS A 40 9.75 10.49 15.56
N GLU A 41 9.95 10.57 16.87
CA GLU A 41 9.20 9.82 17.87
C GLU A 41 7.68 9.98 17.74
N THR A 42 7.20 11.23 17.62
CA THR A 42 5.76 11.50 17.47
C THR A 42 5.19 10.89 16.19
N ALA A 43 5.90 10.97 15.08
CA ALA A 43 5.47 10.37 13.82
C ALA A 43 5.44 8.83 13.92
N ALA A 44 6.45 8.24 14.57
CA ALA A 44 6.52 6.80 14.81
C ALA A 44 5.38 6.33 15.72
N LEU A 45 5.07 7.06 16.80
CA LEU A 45 3.96 6.73 17.68
C LEU A 45 2.61 6.76 16.97
N LEU A 46 2.36 7.80 16.18
CA LEU A 46 1.11 7.95 15.41
C LEU A 46 0.98 6.88 14.31
N LEU A 47 2.08 6.56 13.63
CA LEU A 47 2.10 5.47 12.64
C LEU A 47 1.94 4.10 13.31
N SER A 48 2.43 3.92 14.54
CA SER A 48 2.18 2.71 15.34
C SER A 48 0.69 2.55 15.67
N GLY A 49 0.03 3.66 16.02
CA GLY A 49 -1.43 3.68 16.19
C GLY A 49 -2.18 3.31 14.91
N TYR A 50 -1.72 3.81 13.77
CA TYR A 50 -2.25 3.40 12.45
C TYR A 50 -2.11 1.88 12.23
N ILE A 51 -0.91 1.33 12.46
CA ILE A 51 -0.63 -0.11 12.29
C ILE A 51 -1.54 -0.95 13.17
N LEU A 52 -1.72 -0.56 14.44
CA LEU A 52 -2.57 -1.28 15.38
C LEU A 52 -4.03 -1.31 14.90
N ILE A 53 -4.58 -0.15 14.52
CA ILE A 53 -5.96 -0.07 14.04
C ILE A 53 -6.11 -0.85 12.71
N ALA A 54 -5.16 -0.75 11.78
CA ALA A 54 -5.19 -1.51 10.53
C ALA A 54 -5.20 -3.02 10.78
N ALA A 55 -4.35 -3.52 11.69
CA ALA A 55 -4.32 -4.93 12.07
C ALA A 55 -5.66 -5.39 12.69
N LEU A 56 -6.25 -4.57 13.57
CA LEU A 56 -7.56 -4.87 14.18
C LEU A 56 -8.68 -4.91 13.14
N LEU A 57 -8.67 -4.00 12.17
CA LEU A 57 -9.65 -4.00 11.08
C LEU A 57 -9.51 -5.23 10.18
N ASP A 58 -8.28 -5.64 9.87
CA ASP A 58 -8.02 -6.82 9.04
C ASP A 58 -8.40 -8.11 9.76
N VAL A 59 -8.14 -8.21 11.08
CA VAL A 59 -8.62 -9.34 11.91
C VAL A 59 -10.15 -9.36 11.96
N GLY A 60 -10.79 -8.21 12.19
CA GLY A 60 -12.24 -8.09 12.24
C GLY A 60 -12.90 -8.51 10.92
N GLU A 61 -12.33 -8.09 9.78
CA GLU A 61 -12.79 -8.50 8.46
C GLU A 61 -12.60 -10.00 8.23
N GLY A 62 -11.45 -10.54 8.64
CA GLY A 62 -11.17 -11.98 8.55
C GLY A 62 -12.16 -12.82 9.34
N LEU A 63 -12.49 -12.42 10.56
CA LEU A 63 -13.47 -13.09 11.40
C LEU A 63 -14.89 -13.01 10.79
N TYR A 64 -15.26 -11.87 10.22
CA TYR A 64 -16.53 -11.72 9.54
C TYR A 64 -16.63 -12.61 8.29
N ARG A 65 -15.64 -12.55 7.41
CA ARG A 65 -15.61 -13.33 6.17
C ARG A 65 -15.45 -14.84 6.41
N GLY A 66 -14.81 -15.22 7.53
CA GLY A 66 -14.68 -16.61 7.98
C GLY A 66 -15.92 -17.13 8.70
N GLU A 67 -17.01 -16.35 8.76
CA GLU A 67 -18.26 -16.70 9.47
C GLU A 67 -18.08 -16.95 10.96
N GLN A 68 -16.97 -16.51 11.55
CA GLN A 68 -16.75 -16.59 12.99
C GLN A 68 -17.44 -15.43 13.73
N LEU A 69 -17.70 -14.34 13.06
CA LEU A 69 -18.43 -13.19 13.56
C LEU A 69 -19.69 -12.98 12.74
N TYR A 70 -20.86 -13.13 13.38
CA TYR A 70 -22.13 -12.87 12.73
C TYR A 70 -22.40 -11.37 12.67
N ILE A 71 -22.48 -10.83 11.46
CA ILE A 71 -22.96 -9.47 11.19
C ILE A 71 -24.22 -9.56 10.34
N ALA A 72 -25.28 -8.89 10.80
CA ALA A 72 -26.64 -9.01 10.24
C ALA A 72 -26.75 -8.62 8.76
N SER A 73 -25.82 -7.80 8.24
CA SER A 73 -25.81 -7.44 6.82
C SER A 73 -24.39 -7.19 6.31
N PRO A 74 -24.09 -7.58 5.05
CA PRO A 74 -22.83 -7.27 4.38
C PRO A 74 -22.54 -5.78 4.28
N GLN A 75 -23.58 -4.97 4.25
CA GLN A 75 -23.48 -3.52 4.17
C GLN A 75 -22.86 -2.92 5.44
N ILE A 76 -23.24 -3.40 6.62
CA ILE A 76 -22.65 -2.97 7.89
C ILE A 76 -21.13 -3.28 7.93
N ALA A 77 -20.72 -4.44 7.42
CA ALA A 77 -19.30 -4.78 7.37
C ALA A 77 -18.50 -3.86 6.44
N ASN A 78 -19.07 -3.51 5.28
CA ASN A 78 -18.44 -2.56 4.35
C ASN A 78 -18.38 -1.14 4.93
N ASP A 79 -19.46 -0.71 5.61
CA ASP A 79 -19.50 0.58 6.28
C ASP A 79 -18.47 0.67 7.41
N PHE A 80 -18.25 -0.42 8.15
CA PHE A 80 -17.21 -0.51 9.19
C PHE A 80 -15.80 -0.33 8.62
N GLN A 81 -15.51 -0.91 7.45
CA GLN A 81 -14.25 -0.69 6.74
C GLN A 81 -14.11 0.77 6.27
N THR A 82 -15.19 1.38 5.82
CA THR A 82 -15.21 2.80 5.42
C THR A 82 -14.92 3.73 6.61
N TYR A 83 -15.48 3.43 7.78
CA TYR A 83 -15.20 4.18 9.01
C TYR A 83 -13.77 3.95 9.49
N GLY A 84 -13.27 2.73 9.34
CA GLY A 84 -11.88 2.40 9.58
C GLY A 84 -10.92 3.19 8.68
N ALA A 85 -11.25 3.34 7.41
CA ALA A 85 -10.45 4.14 6.47
C ALA A 85 -10.38 5.63 6.88
N LEU A 86 -11.47 6.20 7.42
CA LEU A 86 -11.45 7.55 7.99
C LEU A 86 -10.47 7.66 9.17
N ALA A 87 -10.56 6.75 10.13
CA ALA A 87 -9.67 6.76 11.30
C ALA A 87 -8.20 6.58 10.89
N LEU A 88 -7.95 5.68 9.96
CA LEU A 88 -6.61 5.42 9.42
C LEU A 88 -6.05 6.63 8.67
N SER A 89 -6.84 7.27 7.81
CA SER A 89 -6.40 8.47 7.08
C SER A 89 -6.09 9.64 8.00
N PHE A 90 -6.85 9.79 9.08
CA PHE A 90 -6.58 10.78 10.12
C PHE A 90 -5.23 10.52 10.82
N LEU A 91 -4.98 9.30 11.29
CA LEU A 91 -3.71 8.92 11.92
C LEU A 91 -2.52 9.05 10.95
N LEU A 92 -2.71 8.69 9.68
CA LEU A 92 -1.70 8.89 8.65
C LEU A 92 -1.36 10.37 8.49
N THR A 93 -2.39 11.23 8.43
CA THR A 93 -2.19 12.68 8.32
C THR A 93 -1.40 13.23 9.50
N LEU A 94 -1.78 12.85 10.72
CA LEU A 94 -1.06 13.27 11.91
C LEU A 94 0.40 12.77 11.89
N SER A 95 0.64 11.53 11.49
CA SER A 95 1.99 10.97 11.38
C SER A 95 2.83 11.72 10.36
N VAL A 96 2.28 12.03 9.18
CA VAL A 96 2.95 12.79 8.12
C VAL A 96 3.23 14.24 8.55
N VAL A 97 2.27 14.88 9.21
CA VAL A 97 2.43 16.25 9.73
C VAL A 97 3.51 16.30 10.80
N ALA A 98 3.53 15.33 11.72
CA ALA A 98 4.59 15.18 12.71
C ALA A 98 5.96 14.92 12.05
N PHE A 99 6.00 14.08 11.02
CA PHE A 99 7.22 13.80 10.24
C PHE A 99 7.77 15.04 9.53
N THR A 100 6.89 15.92 9.05
CA THR A 100 7.25 17.16 8.35
C THR A 100 7.46 18.35 9.28
N TRP A 101 7.47 18.14 10.60
CA TRP A 101 7.67 19.16 11.67
C TRP A 101 6.67 20.32 11.57
N ARG A 102 5.42 20.04 11.16
CA ARG A 102 4.34 21.01 11.08
C ARG A 102 3.49 21.03 12.35
N ASP A 103 2.70 22.09 12.49
CA ASP A 103 1.81 22.22 13.63
C ASP A 103 0.67 21.20 13.57
N LEU A 104 0.69 20.27 14.53
CA LEU A 104 -0.32 19.23 14.69
C LEU A 104 -1.67 19.79 15.15
N ARG A 105 -1.69 20.98 15.79
CA ARG A 105 -2.90 21.52 16.42
C ARG A 105 -4.02 21.75 15.41
N LEU A 106 -3.69 22.27 14.22
CA LEU A 106 -4.65 22.48 13.15
C LEU A 106 -5.32 21.16 12.74
N TRP A 107 -4.51 20.11 12.52
CA TRP A 107 -5.01 18.81 12.09
C TRP A 107 -5.77 18.06 13.18
N LEU A 108 -5.39 18.23 14.44
CA LEU A 108 -6.16 17.75 15.58
C LEU A 108 -7.53 18.45 15.66
N GLY A 109 -7.60 19.77 15.42
CA GLY A 109 -8.86 20.50 15.35
C GLY A 109 -9.77 20.04 14.21
N ILE A 110 -9.20 19.84 13.01
CA ILE A 110 -9.94 19.29 11.87
C ILE A 110 -10.42 17.87 12.19
N GLY A 111 -9.57 17.03 12.78
CA GLY A 111 -9.93 15.67 13.18
C GLY A 111 -11.05 15.65 14.23
N ALA A 112 -10.96 16.49 15.23
CA ALA A 112 -12.02 16.63 16.24
C ALA A 112 -13.38 17.04 15.61
N PHE A 113 -13.36 17.96 14.64
CA PHE A 113 -14.56 18.34 13.88
C PHE A 113 -15.16 17.15 13.13
N TRP A 114 -14.35 16.36 12.43
CA TRP A 114 -14.80 15.21 11.67
C TRP A 114 -15.33 14.08 12.57
N ILE A 115 -14.63 13.80 13.68
CA ILE A 115 -15.06 12.80 14.67
C ILE A 115 -16.35 13.22 15.34
N LEU A 116 -16.46 14.48 15.77
CA LEU A 116 -17.66 15.00 16.39
C LEU A 116 -18.85 14.94 15.41
N GLY A 117 -18.66 15.38 14.16
CA GLY A 117 -19.69 15.29 13.12
C GLY A 117 -20.12 13.84 12.89
N PHE A 118 -19.17 12.91 12.85
CA PHE A 118 -19.46 11.47 12.70
C PHE A 118 -20.30 10.93 13.88
N ILE A 119 -19.91 11.25 15.13
CA ILE A 119 -20.66 10.87 16.33
C ILE A 119 -22.08 11.45 16.31
N LEU A 120 -22.23 12.73 15.93
CA LEU A 120 -23.56 13.37 15.85
C LEU A 120 -24.46 12.71 14.79
N ILE A 121 -23.88 12.28 13.66
CA ILE A 121 -24.61 11.54 12.62
C ILE A 121 -25.02 10.16 13.14
N LEU A 122 -24.11 9.41 13.79
CA LEU A 122 -24.42 8.09 14.35
C LEU A 122 -25.49 8.15 15.44
N LEU A 123 -25.45 9.19 16.29
CA LEU A 123 -26.44 9.38 17.34
C LEU A 123 -27.77 9.93 16.81
N ASN A 124 -27.87 10.17 15.49
CA ASN A 124 -29.05 10.72 14.83
C ASN A 124 -29.59 11.99 15.54
N VAL A 125 -28.69 12.82 16.07
CA VAL A 125 -29.03 14.07 16.78
C VAL A 125 -29.80 15.01 15.88
N PHE A 126 -29.40 15.07 14.62
CA PHE A 126 -30.15 15.80 13.62
C PHE A 126 -31.20 14.84 13.06
N ARG A 127 -32.44 14.92 13.57
CA ARG A 127 -33.62 14.25 13.01
C ARG A 127 -33.96 14.88 11.66
N PHE A 128 -33.15 14.72 10.66
CA PHE A 128 -33.47 15.07 9.29
C PHE A 128 -34.53 14.05 8.83
N GLY A 129 -35.78 14.45 8.83
CA GLY A 129 -36.84 13.60 8.35
C GLY A 129 -36.53 13.09 6.95
N TYR A 130 -36.99 11.89 6.66
CA TYR A 130 -36.95 11.33 5.31
C TYR A 130 -37.55 12.33 4.34
N VAL A 131 -36.78 12.89 3.41
CA VAL A 131 -37.35 13.63 2.29
C VAL A 131 -37.87 12.58 1.31
N ILE A 132 -39.09 12.17 1.49
CA ILE A 132 -39.81 11.35 0.53
C ILE A 132 -40.20 12.29 -0.61
N TRP A 133 -39.53 12.20 -1.74
CA TRP A 133 -39.99 12.86 -2.96
C TRP A 133 -41.28 12.17 -3.43
N ALA A 134 -42.19 12.96 -3.94
CA ALA A 134 -43.56 12.56 -4.28
C ALA A 134 -43.70 11.35 -5.24
N ASN A 135 -42.61 10.83 -5.79
CA ASN A 135 -42.59 9.71 -6.73
C ASN A 135 -42.10 8.38 -6.10
N GLY A 136 -42.04 8.28 -4.77
CA GLY A 136 -41.64 7.03 -4.11
C GLY A 136 -40.13 6.68 -4.23
N ASN A 137 -39.34 7.46 -4.95
CA ASN A 137 -37.91 7.29 -5.02
C ASN A 137 -37.25 8.07 -3.86
N THR A 138 -36.73 7.37 -2.88
CA THR A 138 -35.94 7.95 -1.80
C THR A 138 -34.61 8.43 -2.37
N ALA A 139 -34.47 9.72 -2.65
CA ALA A 139 -33.24 10.29 -3.18
C ALA A 139 -32.07 10.31 -2.15
N PHE A 140 -32.40 10.34 -0.85
CA PHE A 140 -31.39 10.31 0.23
C PHE A 140 -31.93 9.51 1.41
N THR A 141 -31.42 8.31 1.63
CA THR A 141 -31.59 7.59 2.88
C THR A 141 -30.45 7.96 3.83
N PHE A 142 -30.77 8.23 5.09
CA PHE A 142 -29.81 8.56 6.16
C PHE A 142 -28.73 7.50 6.36
N ASP A 143 -29.03 6.25 6.01
CA ASP A 143 -28.11 5.12 6.08
C ASP A 143 -26.83 5.33 5.26
N ARG A 144 -26.82 6.25 4.31
CA ARG A 144 -25.64 6.60 3.50
C ARG A 144 -24.89 7.86 3.96
N LEU A 145 -25.44 8.63 4.91
CA LEU A 145 -24.80 9.86 5.36
C LEU A 145 -23.51 9.60 6.13
N ALA A 146 -23.49 8.62 7.02
CA ALA A 146 -22.31 8.27 7.79
C ALA A 146 -21.16 7.77 6.92
N PRO A 147 -21.36 6.81 5.97
CA PRO A 147 -20.31 6.44 5.01
C PRO A 147 -19.87 7.60 4.14
N SER A 148 -20.78 8.44 3.66
CA SER A 148 -20.43 9.62 2.83
C SER A 148 -19.60 10.63 3.60
N TRP A 149 -19.93 10.89 4.86
CA TRP A 149 -19.16 11.74 5.76
C TRP A 149 -17.77 11.17 6.00
N ALA A 150 -17.66 9.85 6.21
CA ALA A 150 -16.39 9.18 6.38
C ALA A 150 -15.50 9.27 5.11
N MET A 151 -16.09 9.08 3.92
CA MET A 151 -15.36 9.21 2.65
C MET A 151 -14.87 10.64 2.41
N LEU A 152 -15.70 11.65 2.72
CA LEU A 152 -15.27 13.05 2.63
C LEU A 152 -14.14 13.37 3.61
N GLY A 153 -14.24 12.89 4.85
CA GLY A 153 -13.17 13.04 5.83
C GLY A 153 -11.89 12.37 5.39
N TRP A 154 -11.98 11.13 4.87
CA TRP A 154 -10.85 10.43 4.27
C TRP A 154 -10.19 11.28 3.17
N LEU A 155 -10.97 11.85 2.25
CA LEU A 155 -10.46 12.70 1.17
C LEU A 155 -9.72 13.92 1.72
N VAL A 156 -10.29 14.62 2.70
CA VAL A 156 -9.69 15.80 3.35
C VAL A 156 -8.36 15.43 4.00
N PHE A 157 -8.29 14.32 4.73
CA PHE A 157 -7.05 13.87 5.38
C PHE A 157 -6.01 13.41 4.37
N MET A 158 -6.39 12.67 3.34
CA MET A 158 -5.46 12.26 2.28
C MET A 158 -4.87 13.45 1.53
N LEU A 159 -5.72 14.41 1.11
CA LEU A 159 -5.24 15.64 0.46
C LEU A 159 -4.36 16.47 1.41
N GLY A 160 -4.71 16.54 2.69
CA GLY A 160 -3.91 17.19 3.71
C GLY A 160 -2.52 16.58 3.88
N SER A 161 -2.43 15.25 3.86
CA SER A 161 -1.15 14.53 3.89
C SER A 161 -0.29 14.85 2.67
N VAL A 162 -0.87 14.75 1.47
CA VAL A 162 -0.18 15.08 0.20
C VAL A 162 0.29 16.52 0.20
N PHE A 163 -0.57 17.47 0.60
CA PHE A 163 -0.21 18.89 0.69
C PHE A 163 0.93 19.14 1.69
N SER A 164 0.89 18.49 2.85
CA SER A 164 1.92 18.62 3.88
C SER A 164 3.28 18.15 3.37
N VAL A 165 3.34 16.99 2.73
CA VAL A 165 4.57 16.47 2.12
C VAL A 165 5.05 17.36 0.98
N ARG A 166 4.15 17.76 0.06
CA ARG A 166 4.50 18.61 -1.07
C ARG A 166 5.05 19.96 -0.65
N SER A 167 4.42 20.57 0.35
CA SER A 167 4.88 21.83 0.91
C SER A 167 6.23 21.68 1.63
N ALA A 168 6.43 20.62 2.43
CA ALA A 168 7.72 20.33 3.06
C ALA A 168 8.82 20.09 2.01
N TYR A 169 8.50 19.36 0.94
CA TYR A 169 9.41 19.13 -0.18
C TYR A 169 9.84 20.44 -0.85
N ALA A 170 8.90 21.35 -1.11
CA ALA A 170 9.19 22.64 -1.77
C ALA A 170 10.09 23.55 -0.91
N HIS A 171 9.95 23.49 0.43
CA HIS A 171 10.74 24.33 1.34
C HIS A 171 12.04 23.68 1.82
N SER A 172 12.20 22.37 1.64
CA SER A 172 13.42 21.68 2.04
C SER A 172 14.59 21.98 1.12
N ARG A 173 15.73 22.38 1.70
CA ARG A 173 17.01 22.53 0.99
C ARG A 173 17.88 21.26 1.07
N GLN A 174 17.57 20.34 1.98
CA GLN A 174 18.36 19.14 2.21
C GLN A 174 17.97 18.03 1.21
N PRO A 175 18.90 17.55 0.37
CA PRO A 175 18.59 16.54 -0.65
C PRO A 175 18.12 15.20 -0.04
N LEU A 176 18.69 14.80 1.10
CA LEU A 176 18.28 13.58 1.82
C LEU A 176 16.83 13.65 2.30
N LEU A 177 16.43 14.79 2.90
CA LEU A 177 15.05 14.97 3.33
C LEU A 177 14.08 15.00 2.13
N ARG A 178 14.47 15.64 1.01
CA ARG A 178 13.66 15.63 -0.22
C ARG A 178 13.47 14.22 -0.75
N ASN A 179 14.51 13.39 -0.74
CA ASN A 179 14.39 11.99 -1.14
C ASN A 179 13.43 11.23 -0.22
N ARG A 180 13.55 11.36 1.10
CA ARG A 180 12.60 10.77 2.07
C ARG A 180 11.16 11.22 1.85
N LEU A 181 10.94 12.50 1.57
CA LEU A 181 9.61 13.05 1.30
C LEU A 181 9.00 12.47 0.01
N ASN A 182 9.82 12.19 -1.02
CA ASN A 182 9.34 11.57 -2.26
C ASN A 182 8.80 10.16 -2.03
N TYR A 183 9.32 9.42 -1.06
CA TYR A 183 8.83 8.07 -0.74
C TYR A 183 7.40 8.06 -0.17
N TRP A 184 6.89 9.20 0.36
CA TRP A 184 5.49 9.28 0.75
C TRP A 184 4.52 9.22 -0.43
N THR A 185 4.96 9.59 -1.63
CA THR A 185 4.10 9.52 -2.83
C THR A 185 3.59 8.11 -3.13
N PRO A 186 4.44 7.07 -3.25
CA PRO A 186 3.94 5.70 -3.40
C PRO A 186 3.13 5.21 -2.19
N VAL A 187 3.41 5.66 -0.97
CA VAL A 187 2.60 5.31 0.21
C VAL A 187 1.18 5.82 0.04
N PHE A 188 0.99 7.10 -0.30
CA PHE A 188 -0.34 7.66 -0.53
C PHE A 188 -1.06 7.01 -1.69
N LEU A 189 -0.35 6.71 -2.79
CA LEU A 189 -0.94 6.04 -3.94
C LEU A 189 -1.47 4.65 -3.57
N LEU A 190 -0.67 3.85 -2.85
CA LEU A 190 -1.06 2.50 -2.43
C LEU A 190 -2.25 2.55 -1.47
N ILE A 191 -2.25 3.46 -0.49
CA ILE A 191 -3.37 3.62 0.44
C ILE A 191 -4.63 4.06 -0.32
N ALA A 192 -4.50 5.03 -1.23
CA ALA A 192 -5.63 5.49 -2.02
C ALA A 192 -6.23 4.37 -2.89
N ILE A 193 -5.40 3.56 -3.54
CA ILE A 193 -5.85 2.39 -4.31
C ILE A 193 -6.59 1.41 -3.40
N ASN A 194 -6.02 1.05 -2.25
CA ASN A 194 -6.63 0.13 -1.31
C ASN A 194 -8.00 0.63 -0.82
N ASP A 195 -8.07 1.90 -0.42
CA ASP A 195 -9.27 2.46 0.17
C ASP A 195 -10.36 2.69 -0.90
N VAL A 196 -10.00 3.06 -2.13
CA VAL A 196 -10.95 3.12 -3.26
C VAL A 196 -11.53 1.74 -3.57
N LEU A 197 -10.73 0.67 -3.50
CA LEU A 197 -11.25 -0.69 -3.65
C LEU A 197 -12.25 -1.05 -2.55
N ILE A 198 -11.97 -0.66 -1.30
CA ILE A 198 -12.91 -0.83 -0.18
C ILE A 198 -14.21 -0.06 -0.43
N PHE A 199 -14.13 1.23 -0.80
CA PHE A 199 -15.30 2.07 -1.08
C PHE A 199 -16.13 1.57 -2.26
N SER A 200 -15.48 0.92 -3.22
CA SER A 200 -16.13 0.28 -4.36
C SER A 200 -16.78 -1.07 -4.03
N GLY A 201 -16.66 -1.56 -2.79
CA GLY A 201 -17.14 -2.88 -2.38
C GLY A 201 -16.34 -4.05 -2.94
N LEU A 202 -15.10 -3.80 -3.39
CA LEU A 202 -14.16 -4.78 -3.95
C LEU A 202 -12.90 -4.91 -3.07
N PRO A 203 -13.00 -5.12 -1.75
CA PRO A 203 -11.83 -5.21 -0.90
C PRO A 203 -11.01 -6.47 -1.25
N VAL A 204 -9.70 -6.29 -1.31
CA VAL A 204 -8.76 -7.41 -1.48
C VAL A 204 -8.59 -8.09 -0.11
N PRO A 205 -8.80 -9.42 0.00
CA PRO A 205 -8.71 -10.11 1.27
C PRO A 205 -7.39 -9.86 2.00
N GLY A 206 -7.47 -9.42 3.27
CA GLY A 206 -6.32 -9.11 4.12
C GLY A 206 -5.57 -7.82 3.77
N ASN A 207 -6.12 -6.99 2.90
CA ASN A 207 -5.59 -5.67 2.54
C ASN A 207 -4.06 -5.62 2.28
N PRO A 208 -3.48 -6.51 1.44
CA PRO A 208 -2.04 -6.60 1.22
C PRO A 208 -1.44 -5.29 0.66
N ILE A 209 -2.23 -4.52 -0.08
CA ILE A 209 -1.82 -3.22 -0.63
C ILE A 209 -1.60 -2.22 0.51
N ARG A 210 -2.49 -2.20 1.51
CA ARG A 210 -2.36 -1.38 2.72
C ARG A 210 -1.13 -1.80 3.54
N LEU A 211 -0.92 -3.10 3.73
CA LEU A 211 0.25 -3.63 4.42
C LEU A 211 1.56 -3.17 3.74
N LEU A 212 1.63 -3.24 2.41
CA LEU A 212 2.78 -2.76 1.65
C LEU A 212 2.99 -1.25 1.83
N ALA A 213 1.92 -0.46 1.78
CA ALA A 213 1.98 0.98 2.00
C ALA A 213 2.54 1.33 3.39
N ILE A 214 2.07 0.61 4.42
CA ILE A 214 2.51 0.79 5.80
C ILE A 214 3.98 0.36 5.96
N ALA A 215 4.39 -0.73 5.33
CA ALA A 215 5.78 -1.17 5.35
C ALA A 215 6.71 -0.09 4.76
N LEU A 216 6.31 0.54 3.65
CA LEU A 216 7.02 1.67 3.07
C LEU A 216 7.01 2.90 3.99
N GLY A 217 5.85 3.24 4.59
CA GLY A 217 5.74 4.34 5.55
C GLY A 217 6.64 4.15 6.78
N SER A 218 6.65 2.94 7.34
CA SER A 218 7.53 2.57 8.45
C SER A 218 9.00 2.67 8.05
N PHE A 219 9.35 2.21 6.85
CA PHE A 219 10.70 2.32 6.30
C PHE A 219 11.16 3.79 6.23
N ILE A 220 10.30 4.71 5.76
CA ILE A 220 10.60 6.15 5.68
C ILE A 220 10.88 6.74 7.07
N VAL A 221 10.09 6.35 8.07
CA VAL A 221 10.22 6.87 9.43
C VAL A 221 11.47 6.32 10.13
N ILE A 222 11.79 5.05 9.91
CA ILE A 222 12.93 4.37 10.56
C ILE A 222 14.26 4.74 9.88
N THR A 223 14.28 4.87 8.55
CA THR A 223 15.52 4.99 7.78
C THR A 223 15.95 6.44 7.65
N HIS A 224 17.19 6.75 8.03
CA HIS A 224 17.73 8.10 7.90
C HIS A 224 18.13 8.41 6.45
N ASP A 225 18.80 7.46 5.79
CA ASP A 225 19.30 7.55 4.41
C ASP A 225 18.64 6.49 3.52
N PRO A 226 17.42 6.71 3.00
CA PRO A 226 16.84 5.78 2.06
C PRO A 226 17.59 5.86 0.72
N PRO A 227 17.74 4.73 0.00
CA PRO A 227 18.31 4.72 -1.33
C PRO A 227 17.53 5.65 -2.27
N ASP A 228 18.10 6.01 -3.43
CA ASP A 228 17.38 6.86 -4.37
C ASP A 228 16.08 6.18 -4.84
N LEU A 229 14.95 6.88 -4.67
CA LEU A 229 13.63 6.38 -5.06
C LEU A 229 13.59 5.99 -6.55
N VAL A 230 14.27 6.74 -7.41
CA VAL A 230 14.32 6.47 -8.85
C VAL A 230 15.00 5.13 -9.12
N GLU A 231 16.09 4.84 -8.41
CA GLU A 231 16.78 3.56 -8.56
C GLU A 231 15.95 2.38 -8.01
N VAL A 232 15.31 2.56 -6.86
CA VAL A 232 14.44 1.53 -6.27
C VAL A 232 13.24 1.28 -7.18
N SER A 233 12.55 2.33 -7.64
CA SER A 233 11.39 2.19 -8.53
C SER A 233 11.77 1.49 -9.84
N ARG A 234 12.93 1.81 -10.41
CA ARG A 234 13.48 1.13 -11.59
C ARG A 234 13.64 -0.37 -11.35
N ARG A 235 14.23 -0.75 -10.21
CA ARG A 235 14.40 -2.17 -9.86
C ARG A 235 13.03 -2.86 -9.72
N VAL A 236 12.11 -2.25 -8.98
CA VAL A 236 10.77 -2.79 -8.76
C VAL A 236 10.02 -2.95 -10.09
N VAL A 237 9.99 -1.93 -10.93
CA VAL A 237 9.34 -1.98 -12.26
C VAL A 237 9.98 -3.07 -13.11
N THR A 238 11.31 -3.18 -13.12
CA THR A 238 12.00 -4.24 -13.87
C THR A 238 11.57 -5.62 -13.40
N TYR A 239 11.51 -5.85 -12.07
CA TYR A 239 11.08 -7.16 -11.54
C TYR A 239 9.61 -7.44 -11.84
N ILE A 240 8.72 -6.45 -11.69
CA ILE A 240 7.29 -6.63 -12.01
C ILE A 240 7.10 -7.00 -13.47
N ILE A 241 7.70 -6.24 -14.40
CA ILE A 241 7.59 -6.53 -15.85
C ILE A 241 8.16 -7.92 -16.15
N THR A 242 9.33 -8.24 -15.59
CA THR A 242 9.95 -9.55 -15.80
C THR A 242 9.05 -10.68 -15.30
N THR A 243 8.48 -10.53 -14.10
CA THR A 243 7.57 -11.53 -13.51
C THR A 243 6.30 -11.69 -14.35
N LEU A 244 5.70 -10.59 -14.82
CA LEU A 244 4.51 -10.64 -15.69
C LEU A 244 4.81 -11.32 -17.02
N VAL A 245 5.94 -11.02 -17.65
CA VAL A 245 6.34 -11.65 -18.91
C VAL A 245 6.59 -13.14 -18.70
N ILE A 246 7.32 -13.52 -17.64
CA ILE A 246 7.59 -14.93 -17.32
C ILE A 246 6.31 -15.67 -16.98
N GLY A 247 5.46 -15.09 -16.13
CA GLY A 247 4.16 -15.67 -15.78
C GLY A 247 3.28 -15.88 -17.01
N GLY A 248 3.27 -14.89 -17.91
CA GLY A 248 2.56 -15.00 -19.20
C GLY A 248 3.10 -16.13 -20.07
N PHE A 249 4.43 -16.27 -20.22
CA PHE A 249 5.05 -17.38 -20.94
C PHE A 249 4.75 -18.73 -20.30
N TYR A 250 4.81 -18.80 -18.96
CA TYR A 250 4.46 -20.04 -18.24
C TYR A 250 3.01 -20.44 -18.48
N VAL A 251 2.06 -19.52 -18.30
CA VAL A 251 0.63 -19.78 -18.52
C VAL A 251 0.36 -20.16 -19.98
N ALA A 252 0.91 -19.40 -20.93
CA ALA A 252 0.74 -19.70 -22.35
C ALA A 252 1.35 -21.07 -22.73
N GLY A 253 2.56 -21.37 -22.29
CA GLY A 253 3.23 -22.66 -22.53
C GLY A 253 2.47 -23.82 -21.89
N PHE A 254 1.99 -23.64 -20.65
CA PHE A 254 1.20 -24.66 -19.96
C PHE A 254 -0.14 -24.91 -20.66
N THR A 255 -0.86 -23.86 -21.06
CA THR A 255 -2.13 -23.97 -21.78
C THR A 255 -1.93 -24.62 -23.15
N ALA A 256 -0.90 -24.19 -23.89
CA ALA A 256 -0.57 -24.79 -25.19
C ALA A 256 -0.21 -26.28 -25.06
N SER A 257 0.56 -26.64 -24.02
CA SER A 257 0.91 -28.05 -23.79
C SER A 257 -0.32 -28.89 -23.40
N GLN A 258 -1.21 -28.33 -22.60
CA GLN A 258 -2.47 -29.00 -22.28
C GLN A 258 -3.33 -29.28 -23.53
N THR A 259 -3.47 -28.28 -24.41
CA THR A 259 -4.25 -28.45 -25.64
C THR A 259 -3.62 -29.45 -26.62
N ALA A 260 -2.28 -29.44 -26.76
CA ALA A 260 -1.56 -30.28 -27.68
C ALA A 260 -1.44 -31.75 -27.21
N PHE A 261 -1.21 -31.99 -25.93
CA PHE A 261 -0.86 -33.31 -25.42
C PHE A 261 -1.95 -34.01 -24.59
N LYS A 262 -3.11 -33.35 -24.35
CA LYS A 262 -4.21 -33.92 -23.56
C LYS A 262 -4.71 -35.27 -24.09
N ALA A 263 -4.55 -35.52 -25.36
CA ALA A 263 -4.97 -36.76 -26.01
C ALA A 263 -3.98 -37.94 -25.83
N LEU A 264 -2.79 -37.70 -25.28
CA LEU A 264 -1.78 -38.74 -25.08
C LEU A 264 -2.06 -39.57 -23.82
N PRO A 265 -2.04 -40.93 -23.89
CA PRO A 265 -2.39 -41.81 -22.78
C PRO A 265 -1.43 -41.69 -21.56
N SER A 266 -0.23 -41.11 -21.73
CA SER A 266 0.77 -40.93 -20.68
C SER A 266 0.93 -39.46 -20.24
N TYR A 267 -0.01 -38.60 -20.61
CA TYR A 267 0.11 -37.17 -20.27
C TYR A 267 0.00 -36.92 -18.78
N SER A 268 1.07 -36.34 -18.19
CA SER A 268 1.10 -35.87 -16.81
C SER A 268 1.22 -34.35 -16.79
N PRO A 269 0.16 -33.61 -16.39
CA PRO A 269 0.20 -32.15 -16.32
C PRO A 269 1.30 -31.64 -15.38
N LEU A 270 1.62 -32.40 -14.33
CA LEU A 270 2.64 -32.03 -13.36
C LEU A 270 4.05 -32.09 -13.93
N LEU A 271 4.37 -33.15 -14.70
CA LEU A 271 5.69 -33.27 -15.36
C LEU A 271 5.87 -32.20 -16.43
N VAL A 272 4.84 -31.92 -17.21
CA VAL A 272 4.90 -30.86 -18.23
C VAL A 272 5.05 -29.47 -17.57
N GLY A 273 4.30 -29.20 -16.52
CA GLY A 273 4.43 -27.96 -15.74
C GLY A 273 5.83 -27.80 -15.16
N ALA A 274 6.42 -28.86 -14.61
CA ALA A 274 7.79 -28.86 -14.10
C ALA A 274 8.82 -28.62 -15.21
N GLY A 275 8.64 -29.23 -16.37
CA GLY A 275 9.49 -29.02 -17.56
C GLY A 275 9.45 -27.57 -18.05
N ILE A 276 8.27 -26.98 -18.13
CA ILE A 276 8.08 -25.58 -18.51
C ILE A 276 8.72 -24.65 -17.45
N ALA A 277 8.55 -24.93 -16.15
CA ALA A 277 9.18 -24.16 -15.08
C ALA A 277 10.71 -24.17 -15.16
N LEU A 278 11.31 -25.34 -15.50
CA LEU A 278 12.74 -25.45 -15.73
C LEU A 278 13.19 -24.61 -16.94
N LEU A 279 12.51 -24.70 -18.07
CA LEU A 279 12.82 -23.88 -19.25
C LEU A 279 12.73 -22.39 -18.95
N VAL A 280 11.69 -21.97 -18.27
CA VAL A 280 11.49 -20.58 -17.84
C VAL A 280 12.63 -20.13 -16.91
N SER A 281 13.11 -20.99 -16.02
CA SER A 281 14.23 -20.71 -15.14
C SER A 281 15.54 -20.41 -15.89
N PHE A 282 15.83 -21.12 -16.98
CA PHE A 282 16.97 -20.82 -17.84
C PHE A 282 16.84 -19.49 -18.60
N ILE A 283 15.61 -19.14 -18.99
CA ILE A 283 15.34 -17.89 -19.74
C ILE A 283 15.29 -16.67 -18.79
N PHE A 284 15.13 -16.88 -17.49
CA PHE A 284 14.96 -15.80 -16.52
C PHE A 284 16.09 -14.77 -16.55
N THR A 285 17.33 -15.20 -16.47
CA THR A 285 18.49 -14.31 -16.42
C THR A 285 18.68 -13.45 -17.69
N PRO A 286 18.65 -14.02 -18.91
CA PRO A 286 18.73 -13.21 -20.13
C PRO A 286 17.53 -12.30 -20.30
N LEU A 287 16.33 -12.74 -19.93
CA LEU A 287 15.12 -11.92 -20.00
C LEU A 287 15.19 -10.74 -19.04
N LEU A 288 15.64 -10.97 -17.80
CA LEU A 288 15.84 -9.91 -16.81
C LEU A 288 16.79 -8.83 -17.35
N SER A 289 17.90 -9.24 -17.99
CA SER A 289 18.87 -8.32 -18.58
C SER A 289 18.29 -7.50 -19.72
N LEU A 290 17.43 -8.10 -20.54
CA LEU A 290 16.76 -7.47 -21.67
C LEU A 290 15.71 -6.46 -21.17
N VAL A 291 14.87 -6.86 -20.22
CA VAL A 291 13.88 -5.97 -19.60
C VAL A 291 14.58 -4.80 -18.92
N ARG A 292 15.68 -5.05 -18.20
CA ARG A 292 16.47 -4.00 -17.56
C ARG A 292 17.00 -2.96 -18.56
N ARG A 293 17.50 -3.40 -19.72
CA ARG A 293 17.94 -2.49 -20.80
C ARG A 293 16.77 -1.67 -21.35
N TRP A 294 15.61 -2.30 -21.51
CA TRP A 294 14.40 -1.65 -22.01
C TRP A 294 13.88 -0.59 -21.03
N VAL A 295 13.76 -0.93 -19.76
CA VAL A 295 13.34 -0.01 -18.70
C VAL A 295 14.32 1.15 -18.57
N ASN A 296 15.63 0.91 -18.63
CA ASN A 296 16.64 1.97 -18.59
C ASN A 296 16.50 2.93 -19.78
N ARG A 297 16.20 2.41 -20.98
CA ARG A 297 16.00 3.23 -22.17
C ARG A 297 14.70 4.04 -22.09
N TRP A 298 13.63 3.42 -21.58
CA TRP A 298 12.31 4.06 -21.50
C TRP A 298 12.24 5.17 -20.46
N LEU A 299 12.88 4.97 -19.32
CA LEU A 299 12.97 6.00 -18.27
C LEU A 299 14.01 7.09 -18.56
N ASN A 300 14.69 7.03 -19.71
CA ASN A 300 15.71 8.02 -20.14
C ASN A 300 16.76 8.34 -19.05
N ILE A 301 17.01 7.38 -18.16
CA ILE A 301 17.95 7.54 -17.05
C ILE A 301 19.35 7.29 -17.59
N ARG A 302 20.12 8.39 -17.74
CA ARG A 302 21.56 8.27 -17.96
C ARG A 302 22.15 7.45 -16.83
N GLU A 303 22.86 6.38 -17.17
CA GLU A 303 23.57 5.60 -16.17
C GLU A 303 24.48 6.53 -15.36
N PHE A 304 24.15 6.65 -14.07
CA PHE A 304 25.00 7.38 -13.15
C PHE A 304 26.25 6.55 -12.94
N HIS A 305 27.34 6.91 -13.64
CA HIS A 305 28.62 6.29 -13.42
C HIS A 305 29.29 6.97 -12.23
N PRO A 306 29.33 6.31 -11.05
CA PRO A 306 29.96 6.88 -9.86
C PRO A 306 31.42 7.26 -10.08
N SER A 307 32.11 6.54 -10.98
CA SER A 307 33.46 6.87 -11.41
C SER A 307 33.59 8.22 -12.10
N ARG A 308 32.62 8.64 -12.94
CA ARG A 308 32.64 9.95 -13.58
C ARG A 308 32.40 11.10 -12.60
N THR A 309 31.53 10.90 -11.61
CA THR A 309 31.28 11.89 -10.56
C THR A 309 32.48 12.03 -9.63
N LEU A 310 33.14 10.93 -9.27
CA LEU A 310 34.36 10.96 -8.49
C LEU A 310 35.53 11.64 -9.26
N HIS A 311 35.67 11.39 -10.56
CA HIS A 311 36.64 12.11 -11.39
C HIS A 311 36.33 13.60 -11.48
N ALA A 312 35.05 13.98 -11.70
CA ALA A 312 34.67 15.39 -11.75
C ALA A 312 34.86 16.10 -10.39
N TYR A 313 34.61 15.43 -9.26
CA TYR A 313 34.91 15.95 -7.93
C TYR A 313 36.42 16.06 -7.69
N SER A 314 37.20 15.07 -8.09
CA SER A 314 38.67 15.07 -7.97
C SER A 314 39.29 16.19 -8.78
N GLU A 315 38.80 16.43 -10.01
CA GLU A 315 39.24 17.56 -10.85
C GLU A 315 38.88 18.92 -10.24
N GLN A 316 37.65 19.07 -9.69
CA GLN A 316 37.26 20.31 -9.03
C GLN A 316 38.08 20.60 -7.79
N ILE A 317 38.39 19.61 -6.97
CA ILE A 317 39.24 19.74 -5.78
C ILE A 317 40.69 20.10 -6.20
N SER A 318 41.21 19.44 -7.23
CA SER A 318 42.56 19.75 -7.78
C SER A 318 42.65 21.21 -8.28
N ASN A 319 41.65 21.67 -9.03
CA ASN A 319 41.58 23.03 -9.52
C ASN A 319 41.46 24.09 -8.40
N ILE A 320 40.77 23.79 -7.29
CA ILE A 320 40.68 24.68 -6.12
C ILE A 320 42.02 24.75 -5.40
N LEU A 321 42.75 23.64 -5.29
CA LEU A 321 44.07 23.60 -4.64
C LEU A 321 45.15 24.28 -5.48
N ASP A 322 45.06 24.23 -6.81
CA ASP A 322 45.99 24.93 -7.69
C ASP A 322 45.77 26.46 -7.76
N MET A 323 44.54 26.94 -7.48
CA MET A 323 44.25 28.38 -7.39
C MET A 323 44.75 29.03 -6.08
N GLN A 324 45.14 28.24 -5.09
CA GLN A 324 45.67 28.71 -3.82
C GLN A 324 47.23 28.73 -3.77
N ARG A 325 47.90 28.37 -4.85
CA ARG A 325 49.35 28.51 -5.03
C ARG A 325 49.63 29.70 -5.99
#